data_a720f49350be2a515ce8241e5d66ef04
#
_entry.id   a720f49350be2a515ce8241e5d66ef04
#
_cell.length_a   1.000
_cell.length_b   1.000
_cell.length_c   1.000
_cell.angle_alpha   90.00
_cell.angle_beta   90.00
_cell.angle_gamma   90.00
#
_symmetry.space_group_name_H-M   'P 1'
#
loop_
_entity.id
_entity.type
_entity.pdbx_description
1 polymer ?
#
loop_
_entity_poly.entity_id
_entity_poly.type
_entity_poly.pdbx_seq_one_letter_code
_entity_poly.pdbx_strand_id
1 'polypeptide(L)'
;MKILVYGINYSPELTGIGKYTGEMVEWMASQGHDVRVITAPPYYPEWKVGERYSSWRYRREEGAATVWRCPLYVPKQPSTLKRLIHLGSFALSSFFPLMAQRRWKPDRIIGVVPTLFCTPGMRLLGKLSGARTLLHIQDYEVDAMLGLGMAGKGKGGKVAKLASAFERSGLHNVDYVSTISRSMMNKAQEKGVPAEKVIFFPNWAEVARFRDVTDQDAQALRAQLGLPAEQKIILYSGNIGEKQGLESVIDAALQLSEHPWMFVIVGQGGGKARLEKMASERGLTNIRFFPLQSYDALPALLKMADCHLVVQKRGAADAVLPSKLTNILAVGGNAVITAEAATELGQLCNSYPGIAVCVEPESVPALVTGIEQALAMPKENTVAREYAERTLEKENVLSQFIADIRG
;
A
#
# COMPACT_ATOMS: atom_id res chain seq x y z
N MET A 1 17.66 -3.89 20.79
CA MET A 1 18.10 -2.56 20.28
C MET A 1 17.18 -1.48 20.80
N LYS A 2 17.72 -0.25 20.93
CA LYS A 2 16.93 0.96 21.17
C LYS A 2 16.56 1.59 19.83
N ILE A 3 15.28 1.57 19.49
CA ILE A 3 14.78 2.01 18.18
C ILE A 3 13.88 3.22 18.36
N LEU A 4 14.23 4.33 17.71
CA LEU A 4 13.40 5.51 17.66
C LEU A 4 12.66 5.55 16.32
N VAL A 5 11.33 5.54 16.34
CA VAL A 5 10.48 5.74 15.17
C VAL A 5 9.98 7.19 15.15
N TYR A 6 10.19 7.87 14.04
CA TYR A 6 9.89 9.29 13.90
C TYR A 6 9.09 9.54 12.63
N GLY A 7 7.83 9.88 12.78
CA GLY A 7 6.92 10.13 11.66
C GLY A 7 5.61 10.74 12.10
N ILE A 8 4.92 11.42 11.16
CA ILE A 8 3.69 12.16 11.46
C ILE A 8 2.49 11.24 11.71
N ASN A 9 2.43 10.09 11.06
CA ASN A 9 1.32 9.13 11.12
C ASN A 9 1.68 7.92 11.97
N TYR A 10 0.80 7.56 12.88
CA TYR A 10 0.97 6.42 13.79
C TYR A 10 -0.40 5.93 14.32
N SER A 11 -0.41 4.73 14.90
CA SER A 11 -1.57 4.19 15.65
C SER A 11 -2.17 5.26 16.59
N PRO A 12 -3.50 5.35 16.75
CA PRO A 12 -4.54 4.42 16.32
C PRO A 12 -5.14 4.67 14.93
N GLU A 13 -4.41 5.32 14.00
CA GLU A 13 -4.87 5.42 12.62
C GLU A 13 -4.99 4.02 11.99
N LEU A 14 -6.19 3.68 11.49
CA LEU A 14 -6.53 2.32 11.03
C LEU A 14 -6.14 2.04 9.57
N THR A 15 -5.64 3.03 8.85
CA THR A 15 -5.34 2.94 7.42
C THR A 15 -4.00 3.57 7.08
N GLY A 16 -3.45 3.19 5.94
CA GLY A 16 -2.24 3.79 5.39
C GLY A 16 -1.02 3.69 6.31
N ILE A 17 -0.21 4.72 6.31
CA ILE A 17 1.10 4.79 6.99
C ILE A 17 0.96 4.59 8.50
N GLY A 18 -0.07 5.16 9.12
CA GLY A 18 -0.29 5.07 10.56
C GLY A 18 -0.53 3.63 11.03
N LYS A 19 -1.28 2.84 10.27
CA LYS A 19 -1.51 1.42 10.52
C LYS A 19 -0.19 0.65 10.48
N TYR A 20 0.54 0.73 9.37
CA TYR A 20 1.79 -0.01 9.19
C TYR A 20 2.86 0.42 10.20
N THR A 21 2.98 1.71 10.50
CA THR A 21 3.92 2.19 11.52
C THR A 21 3.54 1.68 12.91
N GLY A 22 2.25 1.68 13.25
CA GLY A 22 1.76 1.14 14.53
C GLY A 22 2.06 -0.34 14.69
N GLU A 23 1.68 -1.15 13.70
CA GLU A 23 1.92 -2.59 13.71
C GLU A 23 3.41 -2.95 13.74
N MET A 24 4.26 -2.20 13.04
CA MET A 24 5.72 -2.36 13.07
C MET A 24 6.26 -2.12 14.47
N VAL A 25 5.85 -1.04 15.12
CA VAL A 25 6.30 -0.69 16.47
C VAL A 25 5.86 -1.74 17.51
N GLU A 26 4.60 -2.17 17.45
CA GLU A 26 4.08 -3.22 18.34
C GLU A 26 4.86 -4.53 18.18
N TRP A 27 5.12 -4.92 16.92
CA TRP A 27 5.91 -6.11 16.65
C TRP A 27 7.35 -5.97 17.16
N MET A 28 8.03 -4.86 16.89
CA MET A 28 9.39 -4.62 17.40
C MET A 28 9.45 -4.69 18.92
N ALA A 29 8.47 -4.12 19.62
CA ALA A 29 8.38 -4.18 21.07
C ALA A 29 8.15 -5.61 21.56
N SER A 30 7.31 -6.40 20.90
CA SER A 30 7.08 -7.82 21.23
C SER A 30 8.33 -8.70 21.05
N GLN A 31 9.24 -8.29 20.15
CA GLN A 31 10.54 -8.94 19.94
C GLN A 31 11.61 -8.47 20.95
N GLY A 32 11.22 -7.75 22.00
CA GLY A 32 12.13 -7.30 23.08
C GLY A 32 13.00 -6.09 22.72
N HIS A 33 12.63 -5.31 21.70
CA HIS A 33 13.28 -4.03 21.43
C HIS A 33 12.73 -2.94 22.35
N ASP A 34 13.59 -2.02 22.81
CA ASP A 34 13.17 -0.79 23.50
C ASP A 34 12.80 0.24 22.43
N VAL A 35 11.49 0.44 22.22
CA VAL A 35 10.98 1.28 21.12
C VAL A 35 10.39 2.57 21.66
N ARG A 36 10.77 3.68 21.06
CA ARG A 36 10.18 5.00 21.29
C ARG A 36 9.63 5.58 19.99
N VAL A 37 8.55 6.33 20.11
CA VAL A 37 7.89 6.93 18.95
C VAL A 37 7.72 8.43 19.17
N ILE A 38 8.06 9.22 18.15
CA ILE A 38 7.72 10.65 18.09
C ILE A 38 6.81 10.85 16.91
N THR A 39 5.59 11.29 17.17
CA THR A 39 4.53 11.37 16.17
C THR A 39 3.56 12.50 16.45
N ALA A 40 2.59 12.69 15.54
CA ALA A 40 1.46 13.60 15.73
C ALA A 40 0.29 12.93 16.47
N PRO A 41 -0.69 13.70 16.97
CA PRO A 41 -2.01 13.17 17.29
C PRO A 41 -2.64 12.55 16.03
N PRO A 42 -3.45 11.48 16.14
CA PRO A 42 -4.10 10.87 14.98
C PRO A 42 -5.07 11.87 14.33
N TYR A 43 -5.00 12.02 13.02
CA TYR A 43 -5.82 12.96 12.25
C TYR A 43 -6.27 12.42 10.89
N TYR A 44 -5.61 11.37 10.41
CA TYR A 44 -5.87 10.79 9.08
C TYR A 44 -6.82 9.58 9.19
N PRO A 45 -7.76 9.36 8.25
CA PRO A 45 -7.92 10.08 6.97
C PRO A 45 -8.82 11.33 6.99
N GLU A 46 -9.49 11.63 8.11
CA GLU A 46 -10.53 12.65 8.21
C GLU A 46 -9.99 14.10 8.22
N TRP A 47 -8.69 14.30 8.29
CA TRP A 47 -8.04 15.62 8.48
C TRP A 47 -8.61 16.36 9.69
N LYS A 48 -8.90 15.62 10.73
CA LYS A 48 -9.42 16.10 12.00
C LYS A 48 -8.74 15.35 13.14
N VAL A 49 -8.20 16.09 14.10
CA VAL A 49 -7.60 15.47 15.30
C VAL A 49 -8.68 14.72 16.08
N GLY A 50 -8.38 13.47 16.45
CA GLY A 50 -9.28 12.62 17.23
C GLY A 50 -9.70 13.25 18.56
N GLU A 51 -10.91 13.00 19.02
CA GLU A 51 -11.55 13.68 20.16
C GLU A 51 -10.75 13.57 21.49
N ARG A 52 -9.97 12.50 21.66
CA ARG A 52 -9.14 12.28 22.86
C ARG A 52 -7.76 12.94 22.77
N TYR A 53 -7.46 13.68 21.69
CA TYR A 53 -6.17 14.27 21.38
C TYR A 53 -6.26 15.78 21.20
N SER A 54 -5.11 16.42 21.22
CA SER A 54 -5.01 17.88 21.05
C SER A 54 -3.98 18.22 19.97
N SER A 55 -4.33 19.17 19.10
CA SER A 55 -3.40 19.76 18.13
C SER A 55 -2.43 20.79 18.72
N TRP A 56 -2.60 21.16 20.00
CA TRP A 56 -1.86 22.26 20.66
C TRP A 56 -1.04 21.84 21.88
N ARG A 57 -1.22 20.58 22.37
CA ARG A 57 -0.57 20.08 23.58
C ARG A 57 0.26 18.87 23.30
N TYR A 58 1.43 18.81 23.90
CA TYR A 58 2.22 17.59 23.96
C TYR A 58 1.54 16.57 24.85
N ARG A 59 1.62 15.31 24.44
CA ARG A 59 1.16 14.19 25.24
C ARG A 59 2.18 13.08 25.18
N ARG A 60 2.46 12.45 26.31
CA ARG A 60 3.27 11.24 26.39
C ARG A 60 2.37 10.07 26.80
N GLU A 61 2.51 8.97 26.08
CA GLU A 61 1.76 7.73 26.27
C GLU A 61 2.75 6.60 26.56
N GLU A 62 2.43 5.75 27.53
CA GLU A 62 3.21 4.56 27.87
C GLU A 62 2.39 3.31 27.46
N GLY A 63 3.05 2.34 26.87
CA GLY A 63 2.45 1.09 26.41
C GLY A 63 3.54 0.13 25.96
N ALA A 64 3.31 -0.62 24.89
CA ALA A 64 4.34 -1.46 24.27
C ALA A 64 5.56 -0.61 23.83
N ALA A 65 5.33 0.65 23.47
CA ALA A 65 6.35 1.66 23.23
C ALA A 65 6.03 2.94 24.00
N THR A 66 7.04 3.78 24.26
CA THR A 66 6.80 5.13 24.78
C THR A 66 6.57 6.09 23.60
N VAL A 67 5.42 6.75 23.56
CA VAL A 67 4.98 7.61 22.43
C VAL A 67 4.89 9.07 22.86
N TRP A 68 5.52 9.98 22.12
CA TRP A 68 5.36 11.42 22.23
C TRP A 68 4.48 11.93 21.10
N ARG A 69 3.29 12.45 21.45
CA ARG A 69 2.40 13.15 20.53
C ARG A 69 2.75 14.64 20.54
N CYS A 70 3.15 15.14 19.40
CA CYS A 70 3.61 16.51 19.24
C CYS A 70 2.53 17.37 18.57
N PRO A 71 2.31 18.61 19.01
CA PRO A 71 1.33 19.51 18.40
C PRO A 71 1.59 19.73 16.91
N LEU A 72 0.51 19.95 16.14
CA LEU A 72 0.62 20.32 14.73
C LEU A 72 -0.62 21.06 14.24
N TYR A 73 -0.45 21.82 13.18
CA TYR A 73 -1.57 22.41 12.44
C TYR A 73 -2.22 21.35 11.54
N VAL A 74 -3.53 21.11 11.70
CA VAL A 74 -4.33 20.23 10.83
C VAL A 74 -5.33 21.05 10.04
N PRO A 75 -5.20 21.17 8.70
CA PRO A 75 -6.12 21.94 7.89
C PRO A 75 -7.43 21.18 7.65
N LYS A 76 -8.57 21.83 7.84
CA LYS A 76 -9.90 21.26 7.54
C LYS A 76 -10.07 20.93 6.04
N GLN A 77 -9.44 21.71 5.18
CA GLN A 77 -9.41 21.51 3.73
C GLN A 77 -7.95 21.60 3.27
N PRO A 78 -7.32 20.48 2.97
CA PRO A 78 -5.92 20.46 2.58
C PRO A 78 -5.72 21.10 1.19
N SER A 79 -4.85 22.11 1.15
CA SER A 79 -4.27 22.66 -0.07
C SER A 79 -2.75 22.53 0.01
N THR A 80 -2.05 22.78 -1.08
CA THR A 80 -0.58 22.67 -1.12
C THR A 80 0.10 23.44 0.01
N LEU A 81 -0.19 24.73 0.11
CA LEU A 81 0.43 25.58 1.13
C LEU A 81 0.05 25.12 2.55
N LYS A 82 -1.21 24.77 2.77
CA LYS A 82 -1.68 24.26 4.06
C LYS A 82 -1.03 22.94 4.44
N ARG A 83 -0.76 22.05 3.46
CA ARG A 83 0.00 20.81 3.69
C ARG A 83 1.44 21.10 4.08
N LEU A 84 2.11 22.04 3.42
CA LEU A 84 3.46 22.44 3.81
C LEU A 84 3.52 23.01 5.22
N ILE A 85 2.54 23.87 5.61
CA ILE A 85 2.42 24.38 6.98
C ILE A 85 2.16 23.24 7.97
N HIS A 86 1.31 22.29 7.62
CA HIS A 86 1.02 21.11 8.41
C HIS A 86 2.30 20.31 8.70
N LEU A 87 3.06 19.95 7.67
CA LEU A 87 4.32 19.20 7.79
C LEU A 87 5.39 20.00 8.54
N GLY A 88 5.53 21.28 8.23
CA GLY A 88 6.49 22.17 8.89
C GLY A 88 6.17 22.39 10.37
N SER A 89 4.90 22.54 10.74
CA SER A 89 4.48 22.69 12.14
C SER A 89 4.82 21.45 12.98
N PHE A 90 4.64 20.25 12.42
CA PHE A 90 5.05 19.01 13.07
C PHE A 90 6.57 18.93 13.22
N ALA A 91 7.34 19.23 12.17
CA ALA A 91 8.79 19.19 12.24
C ALA A 91 9.34 20.14 13.31
N LEU A 92 8.76 21.33 13.46
CA LEU A 92 9.15 22.30 14.49
C LEU A 92 8.78 21.83 15.90
N SER A 93 7.54 21.40 16.13
CA SER A 93 7.08 20.98 17.45
C SER A 93 7.78 19.70 17.93
N SER A 94 8.00 18.75 17.05
CA SER A 94 8.63 17.46 17.36
C SER A 94 10.14 17.57 17.57
N PHE A 95 10.78 18.65 17.16
CA PHE A 95 12.23 18.84 17.28
C PHE A 95 12.73 18.73 18.73
N PHE A 96 12.02 19.32 19.69
CA PHE A 96 12.42 19.29 21.10
C PHE A 96 12.32 17.89 21.72
N PRO A 97 11.19 17.16 21.62
CA PRO A 97 11.12 15.77 22.05
C PRO A 97 12.15 14.87 21.34
N LEU A 98 12.44 15.14 20.05
CA LEU A 98 13.44 14.43 19.27
C LEU A 98 14.83 14.61 19.88
N MET A 99 15.26 15.85 20.13
CA MET A 99 16.56 16.14 20.72
C MET A 99 16.72 15.60 22.15
N ALA A 100 15.63 15.52 22.91
CA ALA A 100 15.62 14.92 24.24
C ALA A 100 16.03 13.43 24.23
N GLN A 101 15.80 12.72 23.09
CA GLN A 101 16.20 11.32 22.94
C GLN A 101 17.73 11.11 22.89
N ARG A 102 18.52 12.18 22.73
CA ARG A 102 19.98 12.10 22.81
C ARG A 102 20.47 11.43 24.11
N ARG A 103 19.80 11.66 25.24
CA ARG A 103 20.14 11.05 26.52
C ARG A 103 19.83 9.56 26.58
N TRP A 104 18.81 9.12 25.86
CA TRP A 104 18.43 7.71 25.77
C TRP A 104 19.37 6.93 24.84
N LYS A 105 20.04 7.59 23.89
CA LYS A 105 21.00 7.03 22.94
C LYS A 105 20.38 5.90 22.12
N PRO A 106 19.52 6.21 21.14
CA PRO A 106 19.00 5.20 20.22
C PRO A 106 20.12 4.54 19.42
N ASP A 107 19.98 3.26 19.11
CA ASP A 107 20.85 2.52 18.19
C ASP A 107 20.45 2.81 16.73
N ARG A 108 19.14 2.94 16.48
CA ARG A 108 18.53 3.18 15.17
C ARG A 108 17.48 4.28 15.26
N ILE A 109 17.44 5.11 14.22
CA ILE A 109 16.39 6.13 14.04
C ILE A 109 15.72 5.87 12.70
N ILE A 110 14.44 5.50 12.72
CA ILE A 110 13.62 5.23 11.54
C ILE A 110 12.71 6.43 11.32
N GLY A 111 13.01 7.25 10.32
CA GLY A 111 12.16 8.34 9.87
C GLY A 111 11.14 7.81 8.86
N VAL A 112 9.84 8.00 9.09
CA VAL A 112 8.76 7.56 8.19
C VAL A 112 8.22 8.75 7.42
N VAL A 113 8.39 8.75 6.10
CA VAL A 113 7.82 9.77 5.20
C VAL A 113 6.31 9.53 5.09
N PRO A 114 5.46 10.59 5.15
CA PRO A 114 5.63 11.87 4.46
C PRO A 114 6.09 13.02 5.36
N THR A 115 7.28 13.09 5.80
CA THR A 115 7.79 14.29 6.46
C THR A 115 9.28 14.50 6.22
N LEU A 116 9.63 14.82 5.00
CA LEU A 116 11.02 15.18 4.66
C LEU A 116 11.55 16.33 5.51
N PHE A 117 10.69 17.25 5.98
CA PHE A 117 11.06 18.33 6.91
C PHE A 117 11.64 17.83 8.23
N CYS A 118 11.35 16.59 8.62
CA CYS A 118 11.92 15.96 9.82
C CYS A 118 13.35 15.45 9.64
N THR A 119 13.80 15.25 8.40
CA THR A 119 15.11 14.66 8.08
C THR A 119 16.30 15.43 8.68
N PRO A 120 16.36 16.79 8.67
CA PRO A 120 17.47 17.51 9.28
C PRO A 120 17.61 17.24 10.78
N GLY A 121 16.48 17.24 11.53
CA GLY A 121 16.47 16.92 12.96
C GLY A 121 16.88 15.48 13.25
N MET A 122 16.36 14.54 12.47
CA MET A 122 16.74 13.13 12.57
C MET A 122 18.25 12.90 12.38
N ARG A 123 18.83 13.53 11.36
CA ARG A 123 20.27 13.46 11.09
C ARG A 123 21.11 14.08 12.21
N LEU A 124 20.65 15.22 12.74
CA LEU A 124 21.32 15.87 13.87
C LEU A 124 21.35 14.95 15.09
N LEU A 125 20.21 14.35 15.44
CA LEU A 125 20.14 13.39 16.53
C LEU A 125 21.04 12.18 16.25
N GLY A 126 21.02 11.61 15.05
CA GLY A 126 21.90 10.51 14.66
C GLY A 126 23.38 10.81 14.90
N LYS A 127 23.85 11.98 14.45
CA LYS A 127 25.23 12.44 14.70
C LYS A 127 25.54 12.62 16.19
N LEU A 128 24.61 13.16 16.96
CA LEU A 128 24.81 13.42 18.39
C LEU A 128 24.73 12.17 19.28
N SER A 129 24.03 11.14 18.85
CA SER A 129 23.84 9.90 19.61
C SER A 129 24.67 8.72 19.10
N GLY A 130 25.25 8.84 17.88
CA GLY A 130 25.93 7.74 17.19
C GLY A 130 24.97 6.73 16.58
N ALA A 131 23.66 7.07 16.48
CA ALA A 131 22.67 6.20 15.91
C ALA A 131 22.75 6.17 14.38
N ARG A 132 22.56 5.00 13.76
CA ARG A 132 22.33 4.91 12.32
C ARG A 132 20.91 5.35 11.97
N THR A 133 20.80 6.08 10.88
CA THR A 133 19.55 6.68 10.41
C THR A 133 19.01 5.95 9.18
N LEU A 134 17.71 5.68 9.18
CA LEU A 134 17.00 5.09 8.06
C LEU A 134 15.79 5.96 7.71
N LEU A 135 15.62 6.26 6.43
CA LEU A 135 14.45 6.97 5.91
C LEU A 135 13.55 5.95 5.19
N HIS A 136 12.38 5.66 5.78
CA HIS A 136 11.38 4.78 5.19
C HIS A 136 10.40 5.58 4.34
N ILE A 137 10.36 5.30 3.04
CA ILE A 137 9.56 6.04 2.05
C ILE A 137 8.35 5.21 1.66
N GLN A 138 7.18 5.69 2.09
CA GLN A 138 5.89 5.15 1.68
C GLN A 138 5.36 5.85 0.42
N ASP A 139 5.78 7.11 0.19
CA ASP A 139 5.48 7.90 -1.01
C ASP A 139 6.55 8.95 -1.23
N TYR A 140 6.84 9.29 -2.49
CA TYR A 140 7.74 10.38 -2.85
C TYR A 140 6.99 11.70 -2.86
N GLU A 141 7.04 12.44 -1.74
CA GLU A 141 6.29 13.68 -1.53
C GLU A 141 6.54 14.73 -2.62
N VAL A 142 7.80 14.92 -3.00
CA VAL A 142 8.17 15.94 -4.00
C VAL A 142 7.61 15.58 -5.36
N ASP A 143 7.69 14.31 -5.76
CA ASP A 143 7.16 13.85 -7.04
C ASP A 143 5.62 13.93 -7.06
N ALA A 144 4.96 13.57 -5.96
CA ALA A 144 3.52 13.70 -5.81
C ALA A 144 3.07 15.16 -5.93
N MET A 145 3.81 16.09 -5.29
CA MET A 145 3.55 17.52 -5.39
C MET A 145 3.77 18.07 -6.82
N LEU A 146 4.82 17.65 -7.49
CA LEU A 146 5.11 18.06 -8.87
C LEU A 146 4.11 17.49 -9.87
N GLY A 147 3.67 16.23 -9.66
CA GLY A 147 2.67 15.56 -10.49
C GLY A 147 1.28 16.22 -10.43
N LEU A 148 0.93 16.82 -9.27
CA LEU A 148 -0.31 17.57 -9.09
C LEU A 148 -0.26 19.01 -9.67
N GLY A 149 0.79 19.37 -10.40
CA GLY A 149 0.95 20.71 -10.99
C GLY A 149 1.20 21.83 -9.97
N MET A 150 1.55 21.47 -8.74
CA MET A 150 1.65 22.37 -7.59
C MET A 150 2.88 23.27 -7.61
N ALA A 151 3.81 23.04 -8.56
CA ALA A 151 5.04 23.82 -8.71
C ALA A 151 4.95 24.94 -9.79
N GLY A 152 3.74 25.31 -10.23
CA GLY A 152 3.54 26.29 -11.29
C GLY A 152 3.75 25.69 -12.70
N LYS A 153 3.30 26.41 -13.74
CA LYS A 153 3.42 25.98 -15.14
C LYS A 153 4.89 25.82 -15.54
N GLY A 154 5.46 24.62 -15.37
CA GLY A 154 6.78 24.23 -15.83
C GLY A 154 7.56 23.38 -14.82
N LYS A 155 7.97 22.19 -15.23
CA LYS A 155 8.86 21.28 -14.47
C LYS A 155 10.24 21.89 -14.11
N GLY A 156 10.49 23.14 -14.45
CA GLY A 156 11.76 23.84 -14.31
C GLY A 156 11.78 25.01 -13.34
N GLY A 157 10.70 25.26 -12.58
CA GLY A 157 10.63 26.37 -11.65
C GLY A 157 11.67 26.29 -10.52
N LYS A 158 12.11 27.45 -9.99
CA LYS A 158 13.06 27.51 -8.87
C LYS A 158 12.58 26.71 -7.64
N VAL A 159 11.29 26.72 -7.37
CA VAL A 159 10.65 25.98 -6.25
C VAL A 159 10.78 24.48 -6.45
N ALA A 160 10.52 23.96 -7.65
CA ALA A 160 10.67 22.53 -7.96
C ALA A 160 12.15 22.08 -7.81
N LYS A 161 13.09 22.89 -8.29
CA LYS A 161 14.54 22.60 -8.12
C LYS A 161 14.95 22.59 -6.64
N LEU A 162 14.45 23.53 -5.85
CA LEU A 162 14.75 23.59 -4.42
C LEU A 162 14.15 22.39 -3.67
N ALA A 163 12.89 22.03 -3.95
CA ALA A 163 12.23 20.87 -3.36
C ALA A 163 12.97 19.56 -3.71
N SER A 164 13.35 19.38 -4.99
CA SER A 164 14.12 18.20 -5.42
C SER A 164 15.53 18.17 -4.82
N ALA A 165 16.17 19.31 -4.63
CA ALA A 165 17.47 19.39 -3.96
C ALA A 165 17.37 19.04 -2.47
N PHE A 166 16.30 19.49 -1.81
CA PHE A 166 16.03 19.18 -0.41
C PHE A 166 15.74 17.67 -0.23
N GLU A 167 14.90 17.09 -1.08
CA GLU A 167 14.63 15.65 -1.10
C GLU A 167 15.92 14.86 -1.29
N ARG A 168 16.70 15.21 -2.31
CA ARG A 168 18.00 14.58 -2.58
C ARG A 168 18.92 14.66 -1.38
N SER A 169 19.02 15.82 -0.74
CA SER A 169 19.82 15.99 0.49
C SER A 169 19.32 15.08 1.62
N GLY A 170 18.01 14.92 1.77
CA GLY A 170 17.40 13.99 2.74
C GLY A 170 17.82 12.55 2.49
N LEU A 171 17.69 12.11 1.23
CA LEU A 171 17.99 10.73 0.80
C LEU A 171 19.48 10.37 0.92
N HIS A 172 20.37 11.28 0.50
CA HIS A 172 21.82 11.00 0.48
C HIS A 172 22.49 11.02 1.86
N ASN A 173 21.93 11.74 2.81
CA ASN A 173 22.56 11.97 4.11
C ASN A 173 22.00 11.11 5.24
N VAL A 174 21.33 10.02 4.92
CA VAL A 174 20.97 8.94 5.84
C VAL A 174 21.81 7.70 5.56
N ASP A 175 21.90 6.79 6.51
CA ASP A 175 22.66 5.56 6.35
C ASP A 175 21.94 4.58 5.42
N TYR A 176 20.60 4.51 5.53
CA TYR A 176 19.75 3.64 4.71
C TYR A 176 18.49 4.37 4.23
N VAL A 177 18.00 3.95 3.08
CA VAL A 177 16.67 4.33 2.53
C VAL A 177 15.90 3.04 2.32
N SER A 178 14.70 2.93 2.88
CA SER A 178 13.81 1.79 2.58
C SER A 178 12.57 2.24 1.84
N THR A 179 12.07 1.38 0.98
CA THR A 179 10.87 1.64 0.16
C THR A 179 9.97 0.42 0.09
N ILE A 180 8.70 0.64 -0.22
CA ILE A 180 7.67 -0.39 -0.17
C ILE A 180 7.49 -1.17 -1.48
N SER A 181 8.18 -0.77 -2.56
CA SER A 181 8.12 -1.46 -3.85
C SER A 181 9.46 -1.43 -4.58
N ARG A 182 9.62 -2.35 -5.55
CA ARG A 182 10.84 -2.40 -6.38
C ARG A 182 10.96 -1.20 -7.31
N SER A 183 9.85 -0.72 -7.86
CA SER A 183 9.84 0.50 -8.67
C SER A 183 10.26 1.72 -7.85
N MET A 184 9.86 1.80 -6.59
CA MET A 184 10.32 2.87 -5.68
C MET A 184 11.80 2.71 -5.29
N MET A 185 12.34 1.50 -5.19
CA MET A 185 13.78 1.27 -5.02
C MET A 185 14.58 1.80 -6.22
N ASN A 186 14.15 1.46 -7.44
CA ASN A 186 14.76 1.96 -8.67
C ASN A 186 14.75 3.50 -8.69
N LYS A 187 13.64 4.09 -8.30
CA LYS A 187 13.49 5.54 -8.20
C LYS A 187 14.42 6.18 -7.16
N ALA A 188 14.65 5.52 -6.02
CA ALA A 188 15.65 5.97 -5.04
C ALA A 188 17.05 5.99 -5.68
N GLN A 189 17.41 4.96 -6.44
CA GLN A 189 18.69 4.89 -7.15
C GLN A 189 18.81 5.94 -8.25
N GLU A 190 17.75 6.19 -9.03
CA GLU A 190 17.68 7.29 -10.01
C GLU A 190 17.86 8.67 -9.36
N LYS A 191 17.41 8.83 -8.11
CA LYS A 191 17.66 10.03 -7.29
C LYS A 191 19.06 10.05 -6.69
N GLY A 192 19.91 9.04 -6.98
CA GLY A 192 21.33 8.97 -6.63
C GLY A 192 21.63 8.25 -5.32
N VAL A 193 20.68 7.52 -4.72
CA VAL A 193 20.97 6.68 -3.54
C VAL A 193 21.73 5.44 -3.99
N PRO A 194 22.90 5.13 -3.40
CA PRO A 194 23.64 3.91 -3.73
C PRO A 194 22.81 2.65 -3.47
N ALA A 195 22.89 1.65 -4.37
CA ALA A 195 22.06 0.45 -4.31
C ALA A 195 22.21 -0.31 -2.99
N GLU A 196 23.42 -0.34 -2.42
CA GLU A 196 23.72 -1.00 -1.15
C GLU A 196 23.09 -0.32 0.09
N LYS A 197 22.57 0.90 -0.08
CA LYS A 197 21.85 1.63 0.96
C LYS A 197 20.33 1.51 0.83
N VAL A 198 19.83 0.91 -0.25
CA VAL A 198 18.40 0.80 -0.52
C VAL A 198 17.89 -0.54 -0.02
N ILE A 199 16.93 -0.50 0.91
CA ILE A 199 16.32 -1.68 1.53
C ILE A 199 14.90 -1.86 1.01
N PHE A 200 14.54 -3.07 0.61
CA PHE A 200 13.18 -3.44 0.28
C PHE A 200 12.39 -3.71 1.57
N PHE A 201 11.40 -2.90 1.85
CA PHE A 201 10.56 -3.04 3.03
C PHE A 201 9.09 -2.86 2.64
N PRO A 202 8.46 -3.89 2.06
CA PRO A 202 7.10 -3.81 1.56
C PRO A 202 6.08 -3.70 2.68
N ASN A 203 4.92 -3.14 2.36
CA ASN A 203 3.75 -3.27 3.20
C ASN A 203 3.31 -4.73 3.22
N TRP A 204 3.01 -5.27 4.40
CA TRP A 204 2.61 -6.66 4.59
C TRP A 204 1.11 -6.88 4.42
N ALA A 205 0.74 -8.14 4.19
CA ALA A 205 -0.62 -8.62 4.19
C ALA A 205 -0.85 -9.59 5.37
N GLU A 206 -2.10 -9.79 5.75
CA GLU A 206 -2.50 -10.79 6.75
C GLU A 206 -2.60 -12.17 6.08
N VAL A 207 -1.46 -12.71 5.61
CA VAL A 207 -1.42 -13.96 4.82
C VAL A 207 -2.03 -15.13 5.58
N ALA A 208 -1.76 -15.23 6.89
CA ALA A 208 -2.30 -16.29 7.74
C ALA A 208 -3.83 -16.38 7.68
N ARG A 209 -4.52 -15.24 7.59
CA ARG A 209 -5.98 -15.18 7.48
C ARG A 209 -6.53 -15.88 6.24
N PHE A 210 -5.79 -15.85 5.15
CA PHE A 210 -6.19 -16.46 3.87
C PHE A 210 -5.75 -17.91 3.74
N ARG A 211 -4.80 -18.35 4.56
CA ARG A 211 -4.30 -19.72 4.58
C ARG A 211 -5.33 -20.72 5.08
N ASP A 212 -6.07 -20.33 6.12
CA ASP A 212 -6.97 -21.25 6.87
C ASP A 212 -8.37 -21.34 6.27
N VAL A 213 -8.68 -20.54 5.23
CA VAL A 213 -9.97 -20.59 4.55
C VAL A 213 -10.13 -21.90 3.77
N THR A 214 -11.25 -22.58 4.03
CA THR A 214 -11.56 -23.88 3.42
C THR A 214 -12.42 -23.76 2.16
N ASP A 215 -12.45 -24.82 1.36
CA ASP A 215 -13.38 -24.90 0.23
C ASP A 215 -14.85 -24.93 0.69
N GLN A 216 -15.11 -25.43 1.90
CA GLN A 216 -16.46 -25.41 2.51
C GLN A 216 -16.91 -23.96 2.79
N ASP A 217 -16.03 -23.10 3.31
CA ASP A 217 -16.34 -21.69 3.54
C ASP A 217 -16.65 -20.98 2.22
N ALA A 218 -15.86 -21.26 1.19
CA ALA A 218 -16.07 -20.74 -0.15
C ALA A 218 -17.41 -21.18 -0.76
N GLN A 219 -17.77 -22.45 -0.62
CA GLN A 219 -19.04 -23.00 -1.09
C GLN A 219 -20.25 -22.43 -0.33
N ALA A 220 -20.11 -22.26 0.99
CA ALA A 220 -21.16 -21.66 1.82
C ALA A 220 -21.45 -20.23 1.39
N LEU A 221 -20.41 -19.41 1.17
CA LEU A 221 -20.58 -18.03 0.68
C LEU A 221 -21.18 -18.01 -0.73
N ARG A 222 -20.72 -18.90 -1.60
CA ARG A 222 -21.24 -19.04 -2.97
C ARG A 222 -22.74 -19.33 -2.98
N ALA A 223 -23.19 -20.25 -2.13
CA ALA A 223 -24.61 -20.57 -1.95
C ALA A 223 -25.38 -19.38 -1.38
N GLN A 224 -24.83 -18.69 -0.38
CA GLN A 224 -25.43 -17.48 0.21
C GLN A 224 -25.63 -16.36 -0.83
N LEU A 225 -24.71 -16.20 -1.77
CA LEU A 225 -24.79 -15.23 -2.85
C LEU A 225 -25.68 -15.70 -4.02
N GLY A 226 -26.26 -16.91 -3.95
CA GLY A 226 -27.10 -17.47 -5.01
C GLY A 226 -26.34 -17.70 -6.32
N LEU A 227 -25.05 -17.98 -6.26
CA LEU A 227 -24.23 -18.26 -7.42
C LEU A 227 -24.28 -19.74 -7.82
N PRO A 228 -24.32 -20.07 -9.13
CA PRO A 228 -24.39 -21.44 -9.60
C PRO A 228 -23.19 -22.29 -9.15
N ALA A 229 -23.43 -23.50 -8.65
CA ALA A 229 -22.39 -24.37 -8.09
C ALA A 229 -21.36 -24.85 -9.13
N GLU A 230 -21.80 -25.09 -10.36
CA GLU A 230 -20.98 -25.73 -11.41
C GLU A 230 -20.25 -24.73 -12.33
N GLN A 231 -20.59 -23.44 -12.27
CA GLN A 231 -19.95 -22.45 -13.13
C GLN A 231 -18.62 -21.98 -12.56
N LYS A 232 -17.63 -21.74 -13.39
CA LYS A 232 -16.39 -21.08 -12.97
C LYS A 232 -16.66 -19.61 -12.67
N ILE A 233 -16.08 -19.11 -11.58
CA ILE A 233 -16.25 -17.73 -11.12
C ILE A 233 -15.05 -16.87 -11.52
N ILE A 234 -15.33 -15.80 -12.26
CA ILE A 234 -14.37 -14.73 -12.60
C ILE A 234 -14.71 -13.54 -11.72
N LEU A 235 -13.88 -13.26 -10.71
CA LEU A 235 -14.16 -12.30 -9.66
C LEU A 235 -13.39 -10.99 -9.84
N TYR A 236 -14.10 -9.89 -9.81
CA TYR A 236 -13.54 -8.59 -9.46
C TYR A 236 -14.03 -8.18 -8.07
N SER A 237 -13.10 -7.85 -7.16
CA SER A 237 -13.45 -7.34 -5.83
C SER A 237 -12.67 -6.05 -5.56
N GLY A 238 -13.37 -4.95 -5.27
CA GLY A 238 -12.73 -3.68 -4.93
C GLY A 238 -13.52 -2.43 -5.32
N ASN A 239 -12.83 -1.29 -5.35
CA ASN A 239 -13.41 -0.02 -5.75
C ASN A 239 -13.79 -0.02 -7.25
N ILE A 240 -15.00 0.46 -7.56
CA ILE A 240 -15.53 0.58 -8.93
C ILE A 240 -15.43 2.05 -9.36
N GLY A 241 -14.22 2.46 -9.76
CA GLY A 241 -13.91 3.82 -10.18
C GLY A 241 -13.40 3.90 -11.61
N GLU A 242 -13.21 5.12 -12.11
CA GLU A 242 -12.77 5.39 -13.49
C GLU A 242 -11.38 4.82 -13.83
N LYS A 243 -10.48 4.76 -12.84
CA LYS A 243 -9.11 4.24 -13.02
C LYS A 243 -9.07 2.76 -13.36
N GLN A 244 -10.06 2.01 -12.90
CA GLN A 244 -10.10 0.56 -13.10
C GLN A 244 -10.50 0.15 -14.52
N GLY A 245 -11.28 0.96 -15.23
CA GLY A 245 -11.66 0.67 -16.61
C GLY A 245 -12.48 -0.61 -16.76
N LEU A 246 -13.41 -0.85 -15.82
CA LEU A 246 -14.21 -2.10 -15.76
C LEU A 246 -15.18 -2.27 -16.94
N GLU A 247 -15.31 -1.30 -17.81
CA GLU A 247 -16.02 -1.44 -19.08
C GLU A 247 -15.45 -2.58 -19.92
N SER A 248 -14.14 -2.75 -19.90
CA SER A 248 -13.48 -3.88 -20.59
C SER A 248 -13.89 -5.25 -20.05
N VAL A 249 -14.27 -5.33 -18.76
CA VAL A 249 -14.78 -6.56 -18.15
C VAL A 249 -16.20 -6.86 -18.65
N ILE A 250 -17.04 -5.84 -18.85
CA ILE A 250 -18.37 -6.02 -19.48
C ILE A 250 -18.23 -6.51 -20.91
N ASP A 251 -17.27 -5.95 -21.67
CA ASP A 251 -16.99 -6.37 -23.04
C ASP A 251 -16.46 -7.81 -23.10
N ALA A 252 -15.58 -8.18 -22.16
CA ALA A 252 -15.07 -9.56 -22.03
C ALA A 252 -16.21 -10.54 -21.66
N ALA A 253 -17.10 -10.17 -20.72
CA ALA A 253 -18.26 -10.99 -20.36
C ALA A 253 -19.18 -11.23 -21.55
N LEU A 254 -19.37 -10.25 -22.45
CA LEU A 254 -20.13 -10.42 -23.66
C LEU A 254 -19.46 -11.42 -24.61
N GLN A 255 -18.14 -11.32 -24.84
CA GLN A 255 -17.41 -12.25 -25.71
C GLN A 255 -17.39 -13.69 -25.18
N LEU A 256 -17.45 -13.84 -23.86
CA LEU A 256 -17.41 -15.13 -23.16
C LEU A 256 -18.80 -15.65 -22.73
N SER A 257 -19.88 -15.07 -23.28
CA SER A 257 -21.27 -15.40 -22.90
C SER A 257 -21.69 -16.85 -23.17
N GLU A 258 -21.07 -17.49 -24.16
CA GLU A 258 -21.34 -18.89 -24.50
C GLU A 258 -20.64 -19.92 -23.57
N HIS A 259 -19.74 -19.44 -22.71
CA HIS A 259 -19.05 -20.31 -21.75
C HIS A 259 -19.85 -20.45 -20.44
N PRO A 260 -19.75 -21.60 -19.72
CA PRO A 260 -20.38 -21.79 -18.42
C PRO A 260 -19.61 -21.05 -17.32
N TRP A 261 -19.36 -19.77 -17.52
CA TRP A 261 -18.59 -18.93 -16.60
C TRP A 261 -19.44 -17.76 -16.11
N MET A 262 -19.26 -17.41 -14.83
CA MET A 262 -19.99 -16.31 -14.18
C MET A 262 -19.02 -15.20 -13.76
N PHE A 263 -19.21 -14.02 -14.30
CA PHE A 263 -18.54 -12.82 -13.83
C PHE A 263 -19.22 -12.30 -12.56
N VAL A 264 -18.43 -12.05 -11.55
CA VAL A 264 -18.91 -11.58 -10.24
C VAL A 264 -18.17 -10.28 -9.91
N ILE A 265 -18.92 -9.19 -9.81
CA ILE A 265 -18.38 -7.87 -9.49
C ILE A 265 -18.83 -7.50 -8.08
N VAL A 266 -17.88 -7.46 -7.15
CA VAL A 266 -18.12 -7.13 -5.73
C VAL A 266 -17.46 -5.78 -5.42
N GLY A 267 -18.26 -4.80 -5.05
CA GLY A 267 -17.69 -3.50 -4.72
C GLY A 267 -18.65 -2.34 -4.71
N GLN A 268 -18.08 -1.17 -4.48
CA GLN A 268 -18.74 0.12 -4.50
C GLN A 268 -17.90 1.14 -5.27
N GLY A 269 -18.53 2.19 -5.75
CA GLY A 269 -17.87 3.28 -6.46
C GLY A 269 -18.78 3.96 -7.46
N GLY A 270 -18.37 5.12 -7.94
CA GLY A 270 -19.17 5.95 -8.85
C GLY A 270 -19.47 5.31 -10.22
N GLY A 271 -18.71 4.29 -10.63
CA GLY A 271 -18.90 3.57 -11.89
C GLY A 271 -19.94 2.46 -11.85
N LYS A 272 -20.38 2.01 -10.64
CA LYS A 272 -21.22 0.80 -10.51
C LYS A 272 -22.53 0.87 -11.31
N ALA A 273 -23.30 1.92 -11.11
CA ALA A 273 -24.60 2.07 -11.80
C ALA A 273 -24.46 2.09 -13.34
N ARG A 274 -23.38 2.68 -13.84
CA ARG A 274 -23.06 2.69 -15.28
C ARG A 274 -22.75 1.28 -15.79
N LEU A 275 -21.97 0.49 -15.06
CA LEU A 275 -21.63 -0.89 -15.45
C LEU A 275 -22.86 -1.81 -15.41
N GLU A 276 -23.73 -1.68 -14.38
CA GLU A 276 -24.99 -2.42 -14.27
C GLU A 276 -25.90 -2.11 -15.46
N LYS A 277 -26.01 -0.83 -15.84
CA LYS A 277 -26.77 -0.39 -17.01
C LYS A 277 -26.18 -0.98 -18.30
N MET A 278 -24.86 -0.89 -18.52
CA MET A 278 -24.20 -1.47 -19.69
C MET A 278 -24.44 -2.98 -19.83
N ALA A 279 -24.36 -3.73 -18.72
CA ALA A 279 -24.61 -5.18 -18.69
C ALA A 279 -26.07 -5.49 -19.06
N SER A 280 -27.02 -4.73 -18.50
CA SER A 280 -28.45 -4.87 -18.80
C SER A 280 -28.79 -4.54 -20.26
N GLU A 281 -28.29 -3.44 -20.79
CA GLU A 281 -28.50 -3.02 -22.19
C GLU A 281 -27.96 -4.04 -23.21
N ARG A 282 -26.92 -4.79 -22.84
CA ARG A 282 -26.34 -5.88 -23.65
C ARG A 282 -26.98 -7.25 -23.40
N GLY A 283 -27.96 -7.33 -22.53
CA GLY A 283 -28.67 -8.58 -22.21
C GLY A 283 -27.79 -9.64 -21.56
N LEU A 284 -26.74 -9.25 -20.82
CA LEU A 284 -25.81 -10.21 -20.21
C LEU A 284 -26.48 -10.97 -19.06
N THR A 285 -26.43 -12.29 -19.12
CA THR A 285 -26.92 -13.20 -18.06
C THR A 285 -25.82 -13.83 -17.26
N ASN A 286 -24.57 -13.73 -17.73
CA ASN A 286 -23.37 -14.30 -17.16
C ASN A 286 -22.58 -13.32 -16.27
N ILE A 287 -23.23 -12.28 -15.76
CA ILE A 287 -22.65 -11.31 -14.84
C ILE A 287 -23.55 -11.01 -13.65
N ARG A 288 -22.99 -10.87 -12.45
CA ARG A 288 -23.69 -10.49 -11.23
C ARG A 288 -22.93 -9.39 -10.49
N PHE A 289 -23.68 -8.47 -9.89
CA PHE A 289 -23.14 -7.38 -9.08
C PHE A 289 -23.56 -7.52 -7.63
N PHE A 290 -22.60 -7.39 -6.72
CA PHE A 290 -22.84 -7.46 -5.28
C PHE A 290 -22.28 -6.23 -4.57
N PRO A 291 -22.84 -5.85 -3.42
CA PRO A 291 -22.24 -4.85 -2.56
C PRO A 291 -20.91 -5.38 -1.99
N LEU A 292 -20.11 -4.45 -1.44
CA LEU A 292 -18.89 -4.82 -0.72
C LEU A 292 -19.26 -5.81 0.41
N GLN A 293 -18.54 -6.91 0.47
CA GLN A 293 -18.72 -7.91 1.52
C GLN A 293 -17.99 -7.50 2.79
N SER A 294 -18.37 -8.11 3.92
CA SER A 294 -17.69 -7.87 5.18
C SER A 294 -16.22 -8.30 5.10
N TYR A 295 -15.39 -7.69 5.95
CA TYR A 295 -13.98 -8.06 6.03
C TYR A 295 -13.80 -9.55 6.39
N ASP A 296 -14.69 -10.11 7.21
CA ASP A 296 -14.63 -11.52 7.60
C ASP A 296 -15.01 -12.48 6.47
N ALA A 297 -15.85 -12.07 5.54
CA ALA A 297 -16.20 -12.86 4.36
C ALA A 297 -15.16 -12.81 3.25
N LEU A 298 -14.18 -11.88 3.31
CA LEU A 298 -13.21 -11.67 2.23
C LEU A 298 -12.37 -12.93 1.91
N PRO A 299 -11.84 -13.71 2.85
CA PRO A 299 -11.13 -14.94 2.51
C PRO A 299 -11.97 -15.94 1.72
N ALA A 300 -13.22 -16.20 2.15
CA ALA A 300 -14.14 -17.08 1.46
C ALA A 300 -14.52 -16.55 0.07
N LEU A 301 -14.73 -15.23 -0.05
CA LEU A 301 -15.00 -14.55 -1.32
C LEU A 301 -13.86 -14.77 -2.33
N LEU A 302 -12.61 -14.60 -1.91
CA LEU A 302 -11.45 -14.82 -2.78
C LEU A 302 -11.26 -16.32 -3.09
N LYS A 303 -11.41 -17.19 -2.10
CA LYS A 303 -11.27 -18.65 -2.28
C LYS A 303 -12.30 -19.27 -3.23
N MET A 304 -13.51 -18.70 -3.34
CA MET A 304 -14.53 -19.22 -4.23
C MET A 304 -14.27 -18.96 -5.71
N ALA A 305 -13.39 -18.02 -6.05
CA ALA A 305 -13.12 -17.64 -7.43
C ALA A 305 -12.11 -18.57 -8.10
N ASP A 306 -12.33 -18.82 -9.39
CA ASP A 306 -11.40 -19.57 -10.23
C ASP A 306 -10.42 -18.64 -10.99
N CYS A 307 -10.82 -17.38 -11.19
CA CYS A 307 -10.00 -16.33 -11.79
C CYS A 307 -10.30 -14.99 -11.10
N HIS A 308 -9.27 -14.22 -10.81
CA HIS A 308 -9.38 -12.88 -10.21
C HIS A 308 -8.97 -11.81 -11.22
N LEU A 309 -9.69 -10.69 -11.23
CA LEU A 309 -9.41 -9.57 -12.12
C LEU A 309 -8.76 -8.41 -11.34
N VAL A 310 -7.55 -8.04 -11.76
CA VAL A 310 -6.83 -6.86 -11.27
C VAL A 310 -6.66 -5.91 -12.45
N VAL A 311 -7.75 -5.21 -12.79
CA VAL A 311 -7.88 -4.40 -13.99
C VAL A 311 -7.62 -2.94 -13.67
N GLN A 312 -6.86 -2.26 -14.54
CA GLN A 312 -6.60 -0.83 -14.49
C GLN A 312 -6.33 -0.29 -15.88
N LYS A 313 -6.65 1.00 -16.10
CA LYS A 313 -6.34 1.71 -17.34
C LYS A 313 -4.85 1.94 -17.49
N ARG A 314 -4.41 2.16 -18.73
CA ARG A 314 -3.04 2.56 -19.05
C ARG A 314 -2.68 3.86 -18.31
N GLY A 315 -1.48 3.91 -17.75
CA GLY A 315 -1.00 5.06 -16.97
C GLY A 315 -1.67 5.25 -15.60
N ALA A 316 -2.60 4.37 -15.20
CA ALA A 316 -3.22 4.37 -13.88
C ALA A 316 -2.48 3.48 -12.86
N ALA A 317 -1.35 2.90 -13.27
CA ALA A 317 -0.58 1.99 -12.43
C ALA A 317 -0.05 2.69 -11.18
N ASP A 318 -0.34 2.10 -10.03
CA ASP A 318 0.25 2.55 -8.76
C ASP A 318 1.71 2.11 -8.66
N ALA A 319 2.52 2.90 -7.96
CA ALA A 319 3.92 2.57 -7.68
C ALA A 319 4.08 1.42 -6.67
N VAL A 320 2.97 0.85 -6.18
CA VAL A 320 2.93 -0.19 -5.16
C VAL A 320 1.92 -1.27 -5.53
N LEU A 321 2.10 -2.46 -4.96
CA LEU A 321 1.13 -3.54 -5.15
C LEU A 321 -0.22 -3.17 -4.52
N PRO A 322 -1.33 -3.25 -5.28
CA PRO A 322 -2.66 -3.03 -4.72
C PRO A 322 -2.98 -4.06 -3.64
N SER A 323 -3.60 -3.62 -2.54
CA SER A 323 -3.99 -4.53 -1.45
C SER A 323 -4.90 -5.68 -1.89
N LYS A 324 -5.73 -5.47 -2.92
CA LYS A 324 -6.53 -6.55 -3.51
C LYS A 324 -5.65 -7.67 -4.10
N LEU A 325 -4.54 -7.31 -4.78
CA LEU A 325 -3.63 -8.31 -5.34
C LEU A 325 -2.91 -9.07 -4.22
N THR A 326 -2.41 -8.38 -3.18
CA THR A 326 -1.75 -9.06 -2.07
C THR A 326 -2.64 -10.11 -1.40
N ASN A 327 -3.93 -9.82 -1.26
CA ASN A 327 -4.91 -10.78 -0.72
C ASN A 327 -5.20 -11.95 -1.68
N ILE A 328 -5.26 -11.67 -3.00
CA ILE A 328 -5.41 -12.72 -4.03
C ILE A 328 -4.22 -13.67 -4.02
N LEU A 329 -2.99 -13.13 -3.94
CA LEU A 329 -1.78 -13.94 -3.85
C LEU A 329 -1.77 -14.79 -2.56
N ALA A 330 -2.20 -14.21 -1.44
CA ALA A 330 -2.25 -14.88 -0.15
C ALA A 330 -3.22 -16.09 -0.14
N VAL A 331 -4.35 -16.01 -0.85
CA VAL A 331 -5.28 -17.15 -0.99
C VAL A 331 -4.83 -18.18 -2.03
N GLY A 332 -3.73 -17.91 -2.76
CA GLY A 332 -3.29 -18.74 -3.88
C GLY A 332 -4.20 -18.64 -5.11
N GLY A 333 -4.80 -17.46 -5.35
CA GLY A 333 -5.72 -17.24 -6.46
C GLY A 333 -5.01 -16.99 -7.79
N ASN A 334 -5.59 -17.47 -8.89
CA ASN A 334 -5.15 -17.14 -10.25
C ASN A 334 -5.63 -15.73 -10.63
N ALA A 335 -4.72 -14.81 -10.90
CA ALA A 335 -5.05 -13.44 -11.26
C ALA A 335 -4.75 -13.15 -12.73
N VAL A 336 -5.64 -12.38 -13.37
CA VAL A 336 -5.36 -11.66 -14.62
C VAL A 336 -5.12 -10.19 -14.26
N ILE A 337 -3.95 -9.70 -14.60
CA ILE A 337 -3.50 -8.34 -14.27
C ILE A 337 -3.34 -7.56 -15.58
N THR A 338 -4.03 -6.42 -15.70
CA THR A 338 -3.74 -5.50 -16.80
C THR A 338 -2.64 -4.53 -16.35
N ALA A 339 -1.45 -4.67 -16.97
CA ALA A 339 -0.31 -3.83 -16.60
C ALA A 339 0.67 -3.68 -17.76
N GLU A 340 1.34 -2.53 -17.80
CA GLU A 340 2.49 -2.30 -18.66
C GLU A 340 3.75 -2.90 -18.02
N ALA A 341 4.65 -3.46 -18.82
CA ALA A 341 5.84 -4.20 -18.35
C ALA A 341 6.74 -3.40 -17.39
N ALA A 342 6.80 -2.08 -17.55
CA ALA A 342 7.61 -1.19 -16.71
C ALA A 342 6.99 -0.86 -15.34
N THR A 343 5.72 -1.17 -15.12
CA THR A 343 5.02 -0.90 -13.86
C THR A 343 5.39 -1.93 -12.78
N GLU A 344 5.10 -1.63 -11.51
CA GLU A 344 5.33 -2.57 -10.40
C GLU A 344 4.64 -3.92 -10.64
N LEU A 345 3.41 -3.91 -11.15
CA LEU A 345 2.67 -5.13 -11.49
C LEU A 345 3.30 -5.90 -12.64
N GLY A 346 3.74 -5.21 -13.70
CA GLY A 346 4.44 -5.83 -14.83
C GLY A 346 5.78 -6.44 -14.39
N GLN A 347 6.55 -5.73 -13.58
CA GLN A 347 7.80 -6.22 -13.02
C GLN A 347 7.60 -7.44 -12.10
N LEU A 348 6.52 -7.46 -11.30
CA LEU A 348 6.16 -8.62 -10.49
C LEU A 348 5.96 -9.86 -11.37
N CYS A 349 5.13 -9.75 -12.40
CA CYS A 349 4.84 -10.85 -13.31
C CYS A 349 6.09 -11.35 -14.06
N ASN A 350 6.96 -10.43 -14.49
CA ASN A 350 8.22 -10.76 -15.15
C ASN A 350 9.22 -11.45 -14.21
N SER A 351 9.27 -11.02 -12.94
CA SER A 351 10.21 -11.56 -11.95
C SER A 351 9.79 -12.91 -11.38
N TYR A 352 8.48 -13.20 -11.41
CA TYR A 352 7.89 -14.43 -10.88
C TYR A 352 6.96 -15.06 -11.89
N PRO A 353 7.50 -15.77 -12.93
CA PRO A 353 6.68 -16.44 -13.93
C PRO A 353 5.67 -17.40 -13.30
N GLY A 354 4.41 -17.29 -13.70
CA GLY A 354 3.30 -18.09 -13.15
C GLY A 354 2.58 -17.46 -11.95
N ILE A 355 3.08 -16.35 -11.38
CA ILE A 355 2.40 -15.69 -10.26
C ILE A 355 1.02 -15.11 -10.66
N ALA A 356 0.89 -14.65 -11.89
CA ALA A 356 -0.32 -14.16 -12.50
C ALA A 356 -0.20 -14.15 -14.02
N VAL A 357 -1.32 -14.01 -14.72
CA VAL A 357 -1.38 -13.75 -16.16
C VAL A 357 -1.39 -12.23 -16.37
N CYS A 358 -0.32 -11.68 -16.93
CA CYS A 358 -0.20 -10.26 -17.22
C CYS A 358 -0.60 -9.98 -18.66
N VAL A 359 -1.53 -9.06 -18.86
CA VAL A 359 -2.05 -8.69 -20.18
C VAL A 359 -2.01 -7.17 -20.38
N GLU A 360 -2.06 -6.74 -21.65
CA GLU A 360 -2.03 -5.32 -22.00
C GLU A 360 -3.29 -4.59 -21.48
N PRO A 361 -3.15 -3.41 -20.84
CA PRO A 361 -4.29 -2.59 -20.44
C PRO A 361 -5.14 -2.15 -21.63
N GLU A 362 -6.45 -2.01 -21.41
CA GLU A 362 -7.43 -1.50 -22.38
C GLU A 362 -7.56 -2.34 -23.66
N SER A 363 -7.16 -3.61 -23.61
CA SER A 363 -7.32 -4.57 -24.71
C SER A 363 -8.27 -5.68 -24.28
N VAL A 364 -9.50 -5.64 -24.80
CA VAL A 364 -10.51 -6.68 -24.52
C VAL A 364 -10.06 -8.06 -25.02
N PRO A 365 -9.49 -8.22 -26.25
CA PRO A 365 -8.99 -9.51 -26.68
C PRO A 365 -7.89 -10.06 -25.77
N ALA A 366 -6.96 -9.22 -25.31
CA ALA A 366 -5.91 -9.64 -24.38
C ALA A 366 -6.51 -10.05 -23.02
N LEU A 367 -7.50 -9.33 -22.51
CA LEU A 367 -8.21 -9.68 -21.28
C LEU A 367 -8.93 -11.03 -21.39
N VAL A 368 -9.63 -11.28 -22.50
CA VAL A 368 -10.32 -12.56 -22.78
C VAL A 368 -9.31 -13.71 -22.79
N THR A 369 -8.23 -13.59 -23.57
CA THR A 369 -7.17 -14.60 -23.61
C THR A 369 -6.55 -14.82 -22.22
N GLY A 370 -6.33 -13.75 -21.46
CA GLY A 370 -5.80 -13.85 -20.10
C GLY A 370 -6.73 -14.60 -19.15
N ILE A 371 -8.04 -14.38 -19.25
CA ILE A 371 -9.05 -15.10 -18.46
C ILE A 371 -9.04 -16.58 -18.80
N GLU A 372 -9.02 -16.95 -20.08
CA GLU A 372 -8.94 -18.33 -20.54
C GLU A 372 -7.68 -19.04 -20.02
N GLN A 373 -6.53 -18.36 -20.08
CA GLN A 373 -5.27 -18.86 -19.53
C GLN A 373 -5.35 -19.07 -18.02
N ALA A 374 -5.85 -18.09 -17.26
CA ALA A 374 -5.97 -18.19 -15.82
C ALA A 374 -6.92 -19.33 -15.39
N LEU A 375 -8.03 -19.51 -16.11
CA LEU A 375 -8.99 -20.60 -15.86
C LEU A 375 -8.46 -21.99 -16.23
N ALA A 376 -7.42 -22.07 -17.07
CA ALA A 376 -6.74 -23.31 -17.42
C ALA A 376 -5.64 -23.70 -16.41
N MET A 377 -5.23 -22.76 -15.53
CA MET A 377 -4.25 -23.05 -14.46
C MET A 377 -4.86 -23.96 -13.38
N PRO A 378 -4.04 -24.68 -12.59
CA PRO A 378 -4.51 -25.35 -11.38
C PRO A 378 -5.28 -24.37 -10.47
N LYS A 379 -6.33 -24.85 -9.80
CA LYS A 379 -7.19 -24.02 -8.95
C LYS A 379 -6.39 -23.23 -7.89
N GLU A 380 -5.37 -23.84 -7.33
CA GLU A 380 -4.44 -23.22 -6.40
C GLU A 380 -3.15 -22.83 -7.13
N ASN A 381 -2.84 -21.53 -7.11
CA ASN A 381 -1.60 -20.98 -7.61
C ASN A 381 -0.51 -21.02 -6.53
N THR A 382 0.31 -22.05 -6.56
CA THR A 382 1.39 -22.25 -5.59
C THR A 382 2.44 -21.14 -5.65
N VAL A 383 2.77 -20.63 -6.86
CA VAL A 383 3.73 -19.52 -7.04
C VAL A 383 3.23 -18.25 -6.36
N ALA A 384 1.94 -17.95 -6.50
CA ALA A 384 1.31 -16.80 -5.85
C ALA A 384 1.32 -16.94 -4.33
N ARG A 385 0.96 -18.11 -3.81
CA ARG A 385 0.95 -18.39 -2.37
C ARG A 385 2.34 -18.31 -1.76
N GLU A 386 3.33 -18.98 -2.37
CA GLU A 386 4.72 -18.95 -1.89
C GLU A 386 5.29 -17.53 -1.88
N TYR A 387 4.99 -16.74 -2.91
CA TYR A 387 5.38 -15.34 -2.93
C TYR A 387 4.76 -14.56 -1.76
N ALA A 388 3.46 -14.72 -1.53
CA ALA A 388 2.76 -14.04 -0.43
C ALA A 388 3.35 -14.43 0.93
N GLU A 389 3.56 -15.71 1.19
CA GLU A 389 4.13 -16.21 2.44
C GLU A 389 5.55 -15.73 2.68
N ARG A 390 6.40 -15.71 1.65
CA ARG A 390 7.80 -15.30 1.78
C ARG A 390 8.00 -13.79 1.82
N THR A 391 7.18 -13.04 1.05
CA THR A 391 7.45 -11.62 0.76
C THR A 391 6.43 -10.68 1.39
N LEU A 392 5.22 -11.14 1.69
CA LEU A 392 4.13 -10.30 2.19
C LEU A 392 3.67 -10.67 3.61
N GLU A 393 4.07 -11.81 4.14
CA GLU A 393 3.75 -12.19 5.52
C GLU A 393 4.41 -11.21 6.50
N LYS A 394 3.62 -10.66 7.43
CA LYS A 394 4.05 -9.64 8.39
C LYS A 394 5.30 -10.05 9.17
N GLU A 395 5.32 -11.28 9.70
CA GLU A 395 6.44 -11.79 10.50
C GLU A 395 7.73 -11.83 9.69
N ASN A 396 7.66 -12.33 8.45
CA ASN A 396 8.82 -12.45 7.56
C ASN A 396 9.33 -11.06 7.12
N VAL A 397 8.42 -10.17 6.74
CA VAL A 397 8.77 -8.80 6.32
C VAL A 397 9.46 -8.04 7.44
N LEU A 398 8.91 -8.09 8.65
CA LEU A 398 9.47 -7.36 9.80
C LEU A 398 10.77 -7.98 10.31
N SER A 399 10.86 -9.31 10.32
CA SER A 399 12.10 -10.02 10.70
C SER A 399 13.24 -9.70 9.73
N GLN A 400 12.98 -9.72 8.42
CA GLN A 400 13.96 -9.37 7.40
C GLN A 400 14.39 -7.91 7.54
N PHE A 401 13.44 -6.99 7.73
CA PHE A 401 13.76 -5.57 7.92
C PHE A 401 14.67 -5.33 9.13
N ILE A 402 14.39 -5.99 10.26
CA ILE A 402 15.26 -5.88 11.44
C ILE A 402 16.64 -6.49 11.17
N ALA A 403 16.75 -7.58 10.41
CA ALA A 403 18.03 -8.14 10.02
C ALA A 403 18.83 -7.15 9.16
N ASP A 404 18.20 -6.54 8.17
CA ASP A 404 18.82 -5.59 7.24
C ASP A 404 19.36 -4.33 7.95
N ILE A 405 18.66 -3.84 8.98
CA ILE A 405 19.11 -2.65 9.72
C ILE A 405 20.05 -2.95 10.88
N ARG A 406 20.30 -4.22 11.22
CA ARG A 406 21.27 -4.60 12.27
C ARG A 406 22.72 -4.44 11.82
N GLY A 407 22.98 -4.66 10.55
CA GLY A 407 24.29 -4.65 9.88
C GLY A 407 25.03 -3.32 9.77
#